data_33599cd862f4ef831c82d9c349b82ccc
#
_entry.id   33599cd862f4ef831c82d9c349b82ccc
#
_cell.length_a   1.000
_cell.length_b   1.000
_cell.length_c   1.000
_cell.angle_alpha   90.00
_cell.angle_beta   90.00
_cell.angle_gamma   90.00
#
_symmetry.space_group_name_H-M   'P 1'
#
loop_
_entity.id
_entity.type
_entity.pdbx_description
1 polymer ?
#
loop_
_entity_poly.entity_id
_entity_poly.type
_entity_poly.pdbx_seq_one_letter_code
_entity_poly.pdbx_strand_id
1 'polypeptide(L)'
;MKKKSFGFGGLLAAALIVMLAGVAAAGTISPALVLDTYLDAEEEDETFADGDTLWATSQDGDPVRIAFLVFKEMVMLADQIESGELRVRATEVETPGEVTLYFYDLGVLDSETWADLPLYDEEPLATIKIEKEGWASWDATSLVKKAAEECSEGCPFTAVLVAEGDASIGFASMEGSEDDKAVLEYIA
;
A
#
# COMPACT_ATOMS: atom_id res chain seq x y z
N MET A 1 -48.65 -53.04 -56.17
CA MET A 1 -47.75 -53.06 -54.94
C MET A 1 -47.02 -51.74 -54.88
N LYS A 2 -47.40 -50.86 -53.93
CA LYS A 2 -46.79 -49.50 -53.72
C LYS A 2 -45.87 -49.56 -52.49
N LYS A 3 -44.57 -49.36 -52.72
CA LYS A 3 -43.58 -49.20 -51.60
C LYS A 3 -43.66 -47.78 -51.07
N LYS A 4 -43.96 -47.64 -49.82
CA LYS A 4 -43.85 -46.38 -49.08
C LYS A 4 -42.42 -46.22 -48.55
N SER A 5 -41.77 -45.13 -48.95
CA SER A 5 -40.49 -44.67 -48.42
C SER A 5 -40.74 -43.84 -47.15
N PHE A 6 -40.12 -44.25 -46.05
CA PHE A 6 -40.11 -43.53 -44.79
C PHE A 6 -38.86 -42.62 -44.78
N GLY A 7 -39.08 -41.31 -44.82
CA GLY A 7 -38.04 -40.37 -44.61
C GLY A 7 -37.77 -40.15 -43.12
N PHE A 8 -36.53 -40.40 -42.72
CA PHE A 8 -36.01 -40.10 -41.39
C PHE A 8 -35.52 -38.65 -41.35
N GLY A 9 -36.31 -37.77 -40.78
CA GLY A 9 -35.91 -36.38 -40.53
C GLY A 9 -35.08 -36.33 -39.25
N GLY A 10 -33.77 -36.15 -39.40
CA GLY A 10 -32.87 -35.92 -38.26
C GLY A 10 -33.02 -34.52 -37.71
N LEU A 11 -33.52 -34.37 -36.50
CA LEU A 11 -33.46 -33.12 -35.72
C LEU A 11 -32.04 -32.97 -35.18
N LEU A 12 -31.27 -32.04 -35.72
CA LEU A 12 -30.04 -31.53 -35.14
C LEU A 12 -30.41 -30.55 -34.01
N ALA A 13 -30.33 -31.02 -32.75
CA ALA A 13 -30.40 -30.15 -31.61
C ALA A 13 -29.04 -29.48 -31.44
N ALA A 14 -28.93 -28.22 -31.82
CA ALA A 14 -27.78 -27.38 -31.50
C ALA A 14 -27.86 -27.00 -30.02
N ALA A 15 -27.03 -27.63 -29.20
CA ALA A 15 -26.84 -27.24 -27.79
C ALA A 15 -26.03 -25.93 -27.77
N LEU A 16 -26.72 -24.82 -27.50
CA LEU A 16 -26.10 -23.52 -27.22
C LEU A 16 -25.48 -23.58 -25.81
N ILE A 17 -24.17 -23.84 -25.76
CA ILE A 17 -23.41 -23.71 -24.50
C ILE A 17 -23.21 -22.19 -24.28
N VAL A 18 -24.05 -21.60 -23.45
CA VAL A 18 -23.83 -20.25 -22.92
C VAL A 18 -22.74 -20.39 -21.85
N MET A 19 -21.49 -20.10 -22.21
CA MET A 19 -20.45 -19.87 -21.22
C MET A 19 -20.80 -18.56 -20.49
N LEU A 20 -21.37 -18.65 -19.32
CA LEU A 20 -21.39 -17.57 -18.34
C LEU A 20 -19.93 -17.37 -17.89
N ALA A 21 -19.22 -16.46 -18.56
CA ALA A 21 -18.03 -15.88 -17.97
C ALA A 21 -18.49 -15.16 -16.68
N GLY A 22 -18.27 -15.80 -15.54
CA GLY A 22 -18.45 -15.14 -14.25
C GLY A 22 -17.48 -13.95 -14.23
N VAL A 23 -18.01 -12.75 -14.27
CA VAL A 23 -17.24 -11.56 -13.94
C VAL A 23 -16.93 -11.73 -12.44
N ALA A 24 -15.71 -12.09 -12.10
CA ALA A 24 -15.25 -12.01 -10.74
C ALA A 24 -15.39 -10.53 -10.37
N ALA A 25 -16.22 -10.22 -9.39
CA ALA A 25 -16.31 -8.85 -8.87
C ALA A 25 -14.94 -8.57 -8.23
N ALA A 26 -14.23 -7.58 -8.77
CA ALA A 26 -13.02 -7.07 -8.15
C ALA A 26 -13.35 -6.66 -6.71
N GLY A 27 -12.66 -7.24 -5.74
CA GLY A 27 -12.85 -6.95 -4.33
C GLY A 27 -11.83 -5.92 -3.85
N THR A 28 -12.25 -5.01 -2.97
CA THR A 28 -11.31 -4.16 -2.25
C THR A 28 -10.76 -4.94 -1.05
N ILE A 29 -9.45 -4.95 -0.92
CA ILE A 29 -8.72 -5.61 0.17
C ILE A 29 -7.94 -4.53 0.90
N SER A 30 -7.97 -4.57 2.24
CA SER A 30 -7.25 -3.62 3.09
C SER A 30 -6.37 -4.38 4.07
N PRO A 31 -5.05 -4.45 3.83
CA PRO A 31 -4.10 -4.99 4.80
C PRO A 31 -4.14 -4.22 6.11
N ALA A 32 -3.99 -4.93 7.24
CA ALA A 32 -3.99 -4.28 8.54
C ALA A 32 -2.69 -3.49 8.76
N LEU A 33 -2.80 -2.23 9.16
CA LEU A 33 -1.70 -1.48 9.77
C LEU A 33 -1.44 -2.08 11.17
N VAL A 34 -0.23 -2.57 11.41
CA VAL A 34 0.12 -3.29 12.64
C VAL A 34 1.14 -2.55 13.50
N LEU A 35 1.88 -1.64 12.92
CA LEU A 35 2.81 -0.74 13.58
C LEU A 35 3.00 0.49 12.71
N ASP A 36 3.21 1.63 13.34
CA ASP A 36 3.84 2.76 12.70
C ASP A 36 4.86 3.42 13.63
N THR A 37 5.86 4.05 13.06
CA THR A 37 6.90 4.78 13.78
C THR A 37 7.58 5.76 12.85
N TYR A 38 8.44 6.61 13.40
CA TYR A 38 9.44 7.32 12.61
C TYR A 38 10.80 7.21 13.27
N LEU A 39 11.85 7.42 12.51
CA LEU A 39 13.23 7.47 12.99
C LEU A 39 13.76 8.90 12.81
N ASP A 40 14.55 9.38 13.77
CA ASP A 40 15.04 10.76 13.83
C ASP A 40 16.57 10.79 13.89
N ALA A 41 17.20 11.44 12.91
CA ALA A 41 18.66 11.59 12.84
C ALA A 41 19.24 12.50 13.94
N GLU A 42 18.42 13.36 14.55
CA GLU A 42 18.85 14.22 15.63
C GLU A 42 18.78 13.51 17.00
N GLU A 43 18.01 12.41 17.07
CA GLU A 43 17.80 11.59 18.27
C GLU A 43 18.07 10.11 17.96
N GLU A 44 19.28 9.82 17.48
CA GLU A 44 19.68 8.54 16.84
C GLU A 44 19.41 7.29 17.67
N ASP A 45 19.37 7.39 19.01
CA ASP A 45 19.20 6.28 19.94
C ASP A 45 17.75 6.20 20.51
N GLU A 46 16.84 7.11 20.12
CA GLU A 46 15.47 7.15 20.62
C GLU A 46 14.49 6.39 19.70
N THR A 47 13.37 5.94 20.28
CA THR A 47 12.27 5.24 19.58
C THR A 47 10.99 6.06 19.64
N PHE A 48 10.19 6.05 18.56
CA PHE A 48 9.01 6.92 18.42
C PHE A 48 7.73 6.15 18.08
N ALA A 49 7.67 4.85 18.32
CA ALA A 49 6.50 4.02 18.01
C ALA A 49 5.24 4.36 18.84
N ASP A 50 5.41 4.95 20.03
CA ASP A 50 4.31 5.33 20.93
C ASP A 50 3.84 6.79 20.72
N GLY A 51 4.32 7.48 19.68
CA GLY A 51 3.99 8.88 19.40
C GLY A 51 2.65 9.06 18.69
N ASP A 52 1.93 10.15 18.99
CA ASP A 52 0.65 10.48 18.30
C ASP A 52 0.85 11.01 16.86
N THR A 53 2.08 11.39 16.51
CA THR A 53 2.42 11.96 15.21
C THR A 53 3.65 11.27 14.63
N LEU A 54 3.57 10.90 13.35
CA LEU A 54 4.68 10.37 12.56
C LEU A 54 5.28 11.50 11.74
N TRP A 55 6.59 11.63 11.74
CA TRP A 55 7.26 12.70 11.02
C TRP A 55 8.02 12.19 9.78
N ALA A 56 7.83 12.91 8.67
CA ALA A 56 8.72 12.88 7.52
C ALA A 56 9.28 14.28 7.32
N THR A 57 10.59 14.42 7.55
CA THR A 57 11.27 15.73 7.49
C THR A 57 12.58 15.58 6.74
N SER A 58 12.88 16.54 5.87
CA SER A 58 14.20 16.69 5.24
C SER A 58 14.74 18.09 5.44
N GLN A 59 16.04 18.22 5.42
CA GLN A 59 16.77 19.48 5.55
C GLN A 59 17.92 19.51 4.56
N ASP A 60 18.02 20.58 3.76
CA ASP A 60 19.04 20.70 2.71
C ASP A 60 19.04 19.52 1.69
N GLY A 61 17.90 18.83 1.57
CA GLY A 61 17.72 17.65 0.69
C GLY A 61 18.05 16.30 1.33
N ASP A 62 18.56 16.26 2.57
CA ASP A 62 18.86 15.04 3.30
C ASP A 62 17.70 14.69 4.25
N PRO A 63 17.26 13.42 4.33
CA PRO A 63 16.25 13.00 5.30
C PRO A 63 16.75 13.16 6.74
N VAL A 64 15.94 13.83 7.58
CA VAL A 64 16.17 13.98 9.02
C VAL A 64 15.22 13.09 9.81
N ARG A 65 13.94 12.99 9.36
CA ARG A 65 12.94 12.08 9.92
C ARG A 65 12.29 11.28 8.80
N ILE A 66 12.17 9.98 9.00
CA ILE A 66 11.57 9.05 8.04
C ILE A 66 10.45 8.30 8.72
N ALA A 67 9.24 8.33 8.15
CA ALA A 67 8.08 7.62 8.69
C ALA A 67 7.94 6.23 8.06
N PHE A 68 7.57 5.24 8.88
CA PHE A 68 7.38 3.84 8.52
C PHE A 68 5.98 3.38 8.90
N LEU A 69 5.28 2.77 7.96
CA LEU A 69 3.93 2.21 8.13
C LEU A 69 3.99 0.72 7.81
N VAL A 70 3.89 -0.12 8.84
CA VAL A 70 4.01 -1.57 8.72
C VAL A 70 2.65 -2.20 8.50
N PHE A 71 2.47 -2.84 7.37
CA PHE A 71 1.26 -3.57 7.01
C PHE A 71 1.48 -5.08 7.06
N LYS A 72 0.40 -5.83 7.26
CA LYS A 72 0.42 -7.29 7.33
C LYS A 72 -0.73 -7.89 6.52
N GLU A 73 -0.49 -9.13 6.03
CA GLU A 73 -1.46 -9.97 5.33
C GLU A 73 -1.73 -9.56 3.86
N MET A 74 -0.77 -9.91 3.01
CA MET A 74 -0.99 -9.98 1.56
C MET A 74 -1.29 -11.43 1.17
N VAL A 75 -2.47 -11.67 0.60
CA VAL A 75 -2.92 -13.01 0.19
C VAL A 75 -3.15 -13.15 -1.31
N MET A 76 -2.99 -12.07 -2.07
CA MET A 76 -3.20 -12.06 -3.52
C MET A 76 -1.87 -12.15 -4.27
N LEU A 77 -1.91 -12.75 -5.48
CA LEU A 77 -0.75 -12.78 -6.37
C LEU A 77 -0.59 -11.41 -7.04
N ALA A 78 0.64 -10.99 -7.29
CA ALA A 78 0.95 -9.67 -7.86
C ALA A 78 0.26 -9.42 -9.22
N ASP A 79 0.10 -10.46 -10.04
CA ASP A 79 -0.57 -10.39 -11.34
C ASP A 79 -2.10 -10.22 -11.25
N GLN A 80 -2.70 -10.45 -10.08
CA GLN A 80 -4.12 -10.24 -9.80
C GLN A 80 -4.42 -8.83 -9.28
N ILE A 81 -3.40 -8.07 -8.86
CA ILE A 81 -3.57 -6.73 -8.31
C ILE A 81 -3.74 -5.72 -9.46
N GLU A 82 -4.89 -5.05 -9.50
CA GLU A 82 -5.24 -4.05 -10.52
C GLU A 82 -4.74 -2.65 -10.12
N SER A 83 -5.00 -2.24 -8.87
CA SER A 83 -4.62 -0.93 -8.35
C SER A 83 -4.46 -0.97 -6.83
N GLY A 84 -3.71 0.00 -6.29
CA GLY A 84 -3.54 0.21 -4.85
C GLY A 84 -3.47 1.68 -4.51
N GLU A 85 -4.00 2.07 -3.35
CA GLU A 85 -3.98 3.42 -2.81
C GLU A 85 -3.54 3.38 -1.34
N LEU A 86 -2.55 4.19 -0.98
CA LEU A 86 -2.19 4.48 0.41
C LEU A 86 -2.71 5.86 0.75
N ARG A 87 -3.52 5.96 1.80
CA ARG A 87 -4.02 7.23 2.35
C ARG A 87 -3.48 7.44 3.76
N VAL A 88 -2.87 8.58 4.00
CA VAL A 88 -2.37 8.98 5.31
C VAL A 88 -2.82 10.41 5.58
N ARG A 89 -3.23 10.68 6.81
CA ARG A 89 -3.70 12.01 7.20
C ARG A 89 -2.53 12.86 7.65
N ALA A 90 -2.21 13.93 6.90
CA ALA A 90 -1.31 14.97 7.36
C ALA A 90 -2.02 15.81 8.45
N THR A 91 -1.49 15.82 9.66
CA THR A 91 -2.01 16.55 10.82
C THR A 91 -1.26 17.83 11.09
N GLU A 92 -0.01 17.89 10.63
CA GLU A 92 0.84 19.06 10.74
C GLU A 92 1.62 19.28 9.43
N VAL A 93 1.73 20.51 8.98
CA VAL A 93 2.53 20.89 7.81
C VAL A 93 3.37 22.10 8.20
N GLU A 94 4.55 21.83 8.77
CA GLU A 94 5.47 22.91 9.16
C GLU A 94 6.10 23.57 7.94
N THR A 95 6.56 22.76 7.00
CA THR A 95 7.08 23.19 5.71
C THR A 95 6.47 22.34 4.60
N PRO A 96 5.63 22.94 3.73
CA PRO A 96 5.03 22.24 2.60
C PRO A 96 6.09 21.72 1.62
N GLY A 97 5.86 20.53 1.06
CA GLY A 97 6.78 19.95 0.08
C GLY A 97 6.36 18.60 -0.45
N GLU A 98 7.27 17.94 -1.11
CA GLU A 98 7.06 16.61 -1.68
C GLU A 98 7.38 15.53 -0.65
N VAL A 99 6.57 14.46 -0.68
CA VAL A 99 6.79 13.24 0.11
C VAL A 99 6.73 12.04 -0.81
N THR A 100 7.79 11.25 -0.79
CA THR A 100 7.99 10.10 -1.65
C THR A 100 7.74 8.81 -0.88
N LEU A 101 6.97 7.90 -1.50
CA LEU A 101 6.69 6.57 -1.01
C LEU A 101 7.75 5.59 -1.53
N TYR A 102 8.33 4.80 -0.62
CA TYR A 102 9.25 3.70 -0.91
C TYR A 102 8.76 2.39 -0.30
N PHE A 103 9.39 1.29 -0.68
CA PHE A 103 9.09 -0.06 -0.19
C PHE A 103 10.22 -0.61 0.68
N TYR A 104 9.84 -1.37 1.72
CA TYR A 104 10.74 -2.21 2.49
C TYR A 104 10.08 -3.58 2.70
N ASP A 105 10.79 -4.65 2.38
CA ASP A 105 10.31 -6.04 2.31
C ASP A 105 10.09 -6.72 3.68
N LEU A 106 10.41 -6.02 4.76
CA LEU A 106 10.26 -6.49 6.13
C LEU A 106 9.40 -5.53 6.97
N GLY A 107 9.01 -5.98 8.16
CA GLY A 107 8.44 -5.11 9.19
C GLY A 107 9.56 -4.41 9.96
N VAL A 108 9.39 -3.11 10.20
CA VAL A 108 10.18 -2.36 11.17
C VAL A 108 9.71 -2.73 12.57
N LEU A 109 10.60 -2.76 13.56
CA LEU A 109 10.24 -3.03 14.95
C LEU A 109 9.98 -1.72 15.72
N ASP A 110 9.19 -1.80 16.78
CA ASP A 110 8.94 -0.69 17.71
C ASP A 110 10.19 -0.20 18.43
N SER A 111 11.23 -1.03 18.49
CA SER A 111 12.53 -0.75 19.07
C SER A 111 13.60 -0.25 18.10
N GLU A 112 13.25 -0.10 16.81
CA GLU A 112 14.20 0.44 15.81
C GLU A 112 14.55 1.89 16.10
N THR A 113 15.79 2.25 15.85
CA THR A 113 16.33 3.60 16.02
C THR A 113 17.02 4.06 14.73
N TRP A 114 17.40 5.33 14.65
CA TRP A 114 18.12 5.84 13.47
C TRP A 114 19.46 5.14 13.25
N ALA A 115 20.13 4.71 14.32
CA ALA A 115 21.39 3.97 14.23
C ALA A 115 21.26 2.61 13.51
N ASP A 116 20.05 2.04 13.53
CA ASP A 116 19.69 0.77 12.88
C ASP A 116 18.79 0.98 11.65
N LEU A 117 18.84 2.17 11.00
CA LEU A 117 17.97 2.56 9.89
C LEU A 117 17.80 1.44 8.86
N PRO A 118 16.55 0.97 8.62
CA PRO A 118 16.28 -0.06 7.64
C PRO A 118 16.70 0.35 6.23
N LEU A 119 17.33 -0.58 5.50
CA LEU A 119 17.71 -0.40 4.11
C LEU A 119 16.50 -0.65 3.21
N TYR A 120 15.65 0.36 3.05
CA TYR A 120 14.53 0.30 2.12
C TYR A 120 15.00 0.47 0.66
N ASP A 121 14.14 0.10 -0.29
CA ASP A 121 14.41 0.23 -1.72
C ASP A 121 14.71 1.69 -2.08
N GLU A 122 15.77 1.92 -2.85
CA GLU A 122 16.10 3.27 -3.34
C GLU A 122 15.21 3.73 -4.50
N GLU A 123 14.39 2.82 -5.09
CA GLU A 123 13.49 3.14 -6.18
C GLU A 123 12.21 3.78 -5.66
N PRO A 124 11.92 5.06 -6.00
CA PRO A 124 10.69 5.72 -5.57
C PRO A 124 9.49 5.09 -6.26
N LEU A 125 8.43 4.82 -5.50
CA LEU A 125 7.18 4.24 -6.02
C LEU A 125 6.18 5.31 -6.46
N ALA A 126 6.03 6.36 -5.67
CA ALA A 126 5.14 7.48 -5.95
C ALA A 126 5.56 8.71 -5.14
N THR A 127 5.44 9.90 -5.70
CA THR A 127 5.70 11.17 -5.03
C THR A 127 4.47 12.06 -5.12
N ILE A 128 4.09 12.68 -4.01
CA ILE A 128 3.02 13.67 -3.97
C ILE A 128 3.49 14.94 -3.27
N LYS A 129 2.84 16.07 -3.60
CA LYS A 129 3.05 17.32 -2.90
C LYS A 129 2.01 17.54 -1.84
N ILE A 130 2.43 17.84 -0.61
CA ILE A 130 1.56 18.17 0.53
C ILE A 130 1.73 19.64 0.86
N GLU A 131 0.64 20.40 0.72
CA GLU A 131 0.64 21.86 0.92
C GLU A 131 -0.10 22.30 2.19
N LYS A 132 -0.92 21.42 2.75
CA LYS A 132 -1.76 21.68 3.93
C LYS A 132 -2.19 20.38 4.60
N GLU A 133 -2.66 20.47 5.81
CA GLU A 133 -3.30 19.39 6.56
C GLU A 133 -4.48 18.77 5.79
N GLY A 134 -4.69 17.48 5.99
CA GLY A 134 -5.75 16.69 5.37
C GLY A 134 -5.28 15.33 4.88
N TRP A 135 -6.15 14.60 4.21
CA TRP A 135 -5.80 13.32 3.63
C TRP A 135 -4.88 13.48 2.43
N ALA A 136 -3.73 12.82 2.49
CA ALA A 136 -2.76 12.66 1.42
C ALA A 136 -2.90 11.24 0.84
N SER A 137 -2.78 11.11 -0.48
CA SER A 137 -3.02 9.84 -1.18
C SER A 137 -1.92 9.58 -2.19
N TRP A 138 -1.31 8.38 -2.12
CA TRP A 138 -0.30 7.89 -3.05
C TRP A 138 -0.89 6.75 -3.89
N ASP A 139 -0.53 6.67 -5.16
CA ASP A 139 -0.66 5.43 -5.92
C ASP A 139 0.28 4.38 -5.32
N ALA A 140 -0.30 3.39 -4.65
CA ALA A 140 0.41 2.31 -3.99
C ALA A 140 0.37 0.99 -4.78
N THR A 141 0.00 1.02 -6.07
CA THR A 141 -0.10 -0.18 -6.91
C THR A 141 1.22 -0.95 -6.93
N SER A 142 2.35 -0.25 -7.11
CA SER A 142 3.67 -0.87 -7.10
C SER A 142 4.07 -1.38 -5.71
N LEU A 143 3.69 -0.68 -4.65
CA LEU A 143 3.92 -1.11 -3.26
C LEU A 143 3.27 -2.48 -3.00
N VAL A 144 1.96 -2.60 -3.29
CA VAL A 144 1.23 -3.86 -3.03
C VAL A 144 1.67 -5.00 -3.94
N LYS A 145 2.09 -4.71 -5.18
CA LYS A 145 2.66 -5.73 -6.08
C LYS A 145 4.00 -6.25 -5.58
N LYS A 146 4.93 -5.38 -5.18
CA LYS A 146 6.20 -5.78 -4.55
C LYS A 146 5.96 -6.60 -3.29
N ALA A 147 5.06 -6.15 -2.41
CA ALA A 147 4.69 -6.91 -1.22
C ALA A 147 4.13 -8.30 -1.55
N ALA A 148 3.29 -8.44 -2.58
CA ALA A 148 2.77 -9.73 -3.01
C ALA A 148 3.84 -10.67 -3.60
N GLU A 149 4.87 -10.13 -4.25
CA GLU A 149 5.98 -10.88 -4.82
C GLU A 149 6.97 -11.35 -3.74
N GLU A 150 7.30 -10.48 -2.78
CA GLU A 150 8.35 -10.70 -1.79
C GLU A 150 7.79 -11.27 -0.48
N CYS A 151 6.54 -10.94 -0.14
CA CYS A 151 5.87 -11.32 1.11
C CYS A 151 4.67 -12.25 0.89
N SER A 152 4.74 -13.20 -0.04
CA SER A 152 3.62 -14.08 -0.44
C SER A 152 3.03 -14.97 0.65
N GLU A 153 3.68 -15.11 1.80
CA GLU A 153 3.25 -15.97 2.92
C GLU A 153 2.72 -15.17 4.14
N GLY A 154 2.32 -13.90 3.94
CA GLY A 154 1.76 -13.07 5.02
C GLY A 154 2.81 -12.48 5.96
N CYS A 155 4.02 -12.28 5.50
CA CYS A 155 5.02 -11.50 6.21
C CYS A 155 4.62 -10.01 6.27
N PRO A 156 5.08 -9.25 7.26
CA PRO A 156 4.90 -7.82 7.27
C PRO A 156 5.75 -7.16 6.16
N PHE A 157 5.25 -6.06 5.64
CA PHE A 157 5.97 -5.18 4.72
C PHE A 157 5.74 -3.72 5.12
N THR A 158 6.60 -2.83 4.70
CA THR A 158 6.58 -1.45 5.16
C THR A 158 6.47 -0.47 3.98
N ALA A 159 5.53 0.47 4.10
CA ALA A 159 5.51 1.69 3.33
C ALA A 159 6.40 2.72 4.04
N VAL A 160 7.39 3.26 3.33
CA VAL A 160 8.33 4.25 3.87
C VAL A 160 8.03 5.59 3.25
N LEU A 161 7.81 6.62 4.08
CA LEU A 161 7.53 7.99 3.64
C LEU A 161 8.75 8.87 3.93
N VAL A 162 9.33 9.41 2.86
CA VAL A 162 10.50 10.29 2.93
C VAL A 162 10.14 11.65 2.37
N ALA A 163 10.38 12.70 3.14
CA ALA A 163 10.23 14.07 2.67
C ALA A 163 11.39 14.47 1.76
N GLU A 164 11.12 15.35 0.80
CA GLU A 164 12.11 15.85 -0.16
C GLU A 164 12.39 17.35 0.07
N GLY A 165 13.60 17.77 -0.27
CA GLY A 165 14.01 19.18 -0.16
C GLY A 165 14.11 19.65 1.28
N ASP A 166 13.23 20.57 1.70
CA ASP A 166 13.15 21.09 3.07
C ASP A 166 11.75 20.84 3.68
N ALA A 167 11.02 19.84 3.17
CA ALA A 167 9.69 19.57 3.65
C ALA A 167 9.69 18.99 5.07
N SER A 168 8.66 19.37 5.86
CA SER A 168 8.43 18.84 7.22
C SER A 168 6.94 18.62 7.41
N ILE A 169 6.53 17.34 7.43
CA ILE A 169 5.15 16.89 7.46
C ILE A 169 4.94 15.91 8.61
N GLY A 170 4.00 16.23 9.49
CA GLY A 170 3.50 15.35 10.54
C GLY A 170 2.24 14.63 10.07
N PHE A 171 2.19 13.31 10.24
CA PHE A 171 1.06 12.46 9.92
C PHE A 171 0.44 11.89 11.18
N ALA A 172 -0.85 11.56 11.12
CA ALA A 172 -1.52 10.83 12.18
C ALA A 172 -0.91 9.44 12.36
N SER A 173 -0.56 9.10 13.60
CA SER A 173 -0.15 7.76 14.01
C SER A 173 -1.36 6.88 14.35
N MET A 174 -1.16 5.56 14.36
CA MET A 174 -2.14 4.58 14.83
C MET A 174 -2.44 4.72 16.34
N GLU A 175 -1.58 5.36 17.12
CA GLU A 175 -1.78 5.65 18.53
C GLU A 175 -2.73 6.84 18.75
N GLY A 176 -2.98 7.64 17.72
CA GLY A 176 -3.90 8.77 17.74
C GLY A 176 -5.38 8.36 17.57
N SER A 177 -6.11 9.10 16.74
CA SER A 177 -7.53 8.84 16.47
C SER A 177 -7.72 7.65 15.53
N GLU A 178 -8.65 6.73 15.86
CA GLU A 178 -9.00 5.57 15.03
C GLU A 178 -9.44 5.97 13.61
N ASP A 179 -10.12 7.14 13.48
CA ASP A 179 -10.62 7.64 12.20
C ASP A 179 -9.51 8.27 11.32
N ASP A 180 -8.33 8.50 11.86
CA ASP A 180 -7.22 9.19 11.20
C ASP A 180 -6.06 8.25 10.81
N LYS A 181 -6.14 6.97 11.16
CA LYS A 181 -5.11 5.97 10.86
C LYS A 181 -4.85 5.85 9.36
N ALA A 182 -3.61 5.53 9.03
CA ALA A 182 -3.23 5.22 7.66
C ALA A 182 -4.01 4.01 7.14
N VAL A 183 -4.46 4.11 5.90
CA VAL A 183 -5.24 3.07 5.22
C VAL A 183 -4.57 2.72 3.91
N LEU A 184 -4.25 1.43 3.74
CA LEU A 184 -3.84 0.86 2.47
C LEU A 184 -5.00 0.02 1.92
N GLU A 185 -5.42 0.32 0.71
CA GLU A 185 -6.47 -0.43 0.00
C GLU A 185 -5.96 -0.83 -1.38
N TYR A 186 -6.35 -2.02 -1.85
CA TYR A 186 -6.08 -2.43 -3.23
C TYR A 186 -7.23 -3.23 -3.81
N ILE A 187 -7.30 -3.26 -5.14
CA ILE A 187 -8.28 -3.99 -5.93
C ILE A 187 -7.59 -5.17 -6.59
N ALA A 188 -8.19 -6.37 -6.45
CA ALA A 188 -7.71 -7.60 -7.07
C ALA A 188 -8.87 -8.47 -7.55
#